data_f83e492d03e713ea8a080d5302959bb9
#
_entry.id   f83e492d03e713ea8a080d5302959bb9
#
_cell.length_a   1.000
_cell.length_b   1.000
_cell.length_c   1.000
_cell.angle_alpha   90.00
_cell.angle_beta   90.00
_cell.angle_gamma   90.00
#
_symmetry.space_group_name_H-M   'P 1'
#
loop_
_entity.id
_entity.type
_entity.pdbx_description
1 polymer ?
#
loop_
_entity_poly.entity_id
_entity_poly.type
_entity_poly.pdbx_seq_one_letter_code
_entity_poly.pdbx_strand_id
1 'polypeptide(L)'
;ILIFDAAYELNLHIFKKTLANATLLAAPGLIICMLLTGALMMGVATFIPGFESWTWAFALMFGALISATDPVAVVALLHELKTSKRFSTLVDAESLLNDGTGIVCFMLFFGAYAAGEATHASPVITFIREVGLSTLLGFLLARIVIWFITRINSEEMVQNSVIILAAYLTFILSQYYLGVTGVIALVAFGLTVTYVGKPRLKPQVNTFMEHFWELLTYIANTLIFILVGVVIAEKVDFSWGALGVLILIYIALNLIRFAMIMLLYPVMKRLGYGLTKRESAILTWGGLRGALAMTLALMVSYTPAIPEDIRSQVLFFTAGIVTLTLCINATTMRALLNRLGLTHVPSARTMLAYRIEKSIRDNSEKYLEGLKKRDALEGANWHKVESYMTAQPQEPAKNPQNKAMLPEIRLRVLDKEKAICREIYEEGVISKPVFLRLMNSLDELYDHDGNYPLNVRTSIFKFCQRTDLLNTLRNIPYLQNWMTFYFRERITVVYDLGRGFIILQKGSLKLLDDLRASEWVTGEQDSVLDTLREEINDNINRMSTFINNLADNFPKAYGHALTIKSIRMLLSNERRTVKQLINNGMLSEKDAERLLDDIDERTDEINSFSHTFTASFLRWLFFIKKKKVYRN
;
A
#
# COMPACT_ATOMS: atom_id res chain seq x y z
N ILE A 1 8.30 -1.24 -15.20
CA ILE A 1 7.36 -2.24 -14.69
C ILE A 1 7.50 -2.31 -13.18
N LEU A 2 8.57 -2.85 -12.62
CA LEU A 2 8.84 -3.08 -11.18
C LEU A 2 8.51 -1.86 -10.31
N ILE A 3 8.99 -0.70 -10.71
CA ILE A 3 8.86 0.55 -9.95
C ILE A 3 7.41 1.08 -9.93
N PHE A 4 6.69 0.92 -11.04
CA PHE A 4 5.29 1.34 -11.07
C PHE A 4 4.42 0.44 -10.20
N ASP A 5 4.63 -0.87 -10.25
CA ASP A 5 3.97 -1.87 -9.44
C ASP A 5 4.15 -1.57 -7.94
N ALA A 6 5.38 -1.42 -7.49
CA ALA A 6 5.70 -1.04 -6.11
C ALA A 6 5.03 0.28 -5.68
N ALA A 7 4.96 1.28 -6.57
CA ALA A 7 4.27 2.55 -6.29
C ALA A 7 2.75 2.40 -6.24
N TYR A 8 2.18 1.47 -7.04
CA TYR A 8 0.74 1.25 -7.14
C TYR A 8 0.19 0.44 -5.95
N GLU A 9 0.96 -0.49 -5.41
CA GLU A 9 0.58 -1.33 -4.27
C GLU A 9 0.65 -0.62 -2.91
N LEU A 10 1.44 0.46 -2.80
CA LEU A 10 1.67 1.15 -1.54
C LEU A 10 0.39 1.61 -0.84
N ASN A 11 0.26 1.26 0.44
CA ASN A 11 -0.77 1.82 1.32
C ASN A 11 -0.41 3.25 1.72
N LEU A 12 -1.04 4.22 1.07
CA LEU A 12 -0.71 5.64 1.21
C LEU A 12 -0.98 6.24 2.60
N HIS A 13 -1.91 5.69 3.36
CA HIS A 13 -2.16 6.16 4.73
C HIS A 13 -0.96 5.88 5.63
N ILE A 14 -0.46 4.65 5.58
CA ILE A 14 0.72 4.22 6.33
C ILE A 14 1.98 4.88 5.75
N PHE A 15 2.09 4.94 4.41
CA PHE A 15 3.21 5.56 3.71
C PHE A 15 3.45 7.01 4.14
N LYS A 16 2.42 7.85 4.27
CA LYS A 16 2.58 9.24 4.75
C LYS A 16 3.22 9.33 6.14
N LYS A 17 2.93 8.38 7.01
CA LYS A 17 3.48 8.35 8.37
C LYS A 17 4.88 7.74 8.42
N THR A 18 5.21 6.86 7.47
CA THR A 18 6.53 6.23 7.34
C THR A 18 7.48 7.00 6.41
N LEU A 19 6.95 7.95 5.61
CA LEU A 19 7.67 8.67 4.57
C LEU A 19 8.97 9.32 5.09
N ALA A 20 8.95 9.94 6.27
CA ALA A 20 10.13 10.58 6.83
C ALA A 20 11.26 9.58 7.11
N ASN A 21 10.94 8.41 7.65
CA ASN A 21 11.91 7.33 7.89
C ASN A 21 12.37 6.68 6.57
N ALA A 22 11.45 6.44 5.64
CA ALA A 22 11.77 5.90 4.32
C ALA A 22 12.70 6.84 3.52
N THR A 23 12.41 8.15 3.51
CA THR A 23 13.24 9.15 2.84
C THR A 23 14.62 9.26 3.48
N LEU A 24 14.71 9.17 4.82
CA LEU A 24 16.00 9.22 5.54
C LEU A 24 16.88 8.00 5.18
N LEU A 25 16.29 6.83 5.00
CA LEU A 25 17.03 5.64 4.55
C LEU A 25 17.38 5.72 3.06
N ALA A 26 16.44 6.13 2.22
CA ALA A 26 16.55 6.09 0.76
C ALA A 26 17.46 7.18 0.17
N ALA A 27 17.61 8.35 0.80
CA ALA A 27 18.49 9.40 0.29
C ALA A 27 19.76 9.54 1.14
N PRO A 28 19.77 10.06 2.37
CA PRO A 28 21.00 10.14 3.17
C PRO A 28 21.63 8.76 3.43
N GLY A 29 20.80 7.75 3.74
CA GLY A 29 21.28 6.39 3.99
C GLY A 29 21.96 5.78 2.78
N LEU A 30 21.35 5.89 1.59
CA LEU A 30 21.97 5.42 0.34
C LEU A 30 23.28 6.15 0.05
N ILE A 31 23.33 7.48 0.19
CA ILE A 31 24.56 8.26 -0.04
C ILE A 31 25.68 7.80 0.89
N ILE A 32 25.40 7.57 2.17
CA ILE A 32 26.37 7.05 3.13
C ILE A 32 26.87 5.66 2.68
N CYS A 33 25.96 4.75 2.31
CA CYS A 33 26.33 3.43 1.80
C CYS A 33 27.16 3.51 0.52
N MET A 34 26.78 4.38 -0.42
CA MET A 34 27.51 4.62 -1.66
C MET A 34 28.95 5.10 -1.39
N LEU A 35 29.13 6.10 -0.52
CA LEU A 35 30.46 6.65 -0.18
C LEU A 35 31.32 5.62 0.53
N LEU A 36 30.77 4.88 1.50
CA LEU A 36 31.52 3.85 2.22
C LEU A 36 31.88 2.67 1.31
N THR A 37 30.97 2.27 0.41
CA THR A 37 31.26 1.22 -0.58
C THR A 37 32.29 1.68 -1.60
N GLY A 38 32.22 2.95 -2.05
CA GLY A 38 33.24 3.53 -2.90
C GLY A 38 34.60 3.56 -2.24
N ALA A 39 34.69 3.95 -0.98
CA ALA A 39 35.93 3.92 -0.20
C ALA A 39 36.46 2.49 -0.01
N LEU A 40 35.56 1.51 0.22
CA LEU A 40 35.92 0.09 0.27
C LEU A 40 36.57 -0.38 -1.04
N MET A 41 35.93 -0.05 -2.20
CA MET A 41 36.45 -0.45 -3.51
C MET A 41 37.79 0.22 -3.83
N MET A 42 38.00 1.47 -3.43
CA MET A 42 39.31 2.12 -3.53
C MET A 42 40.35 1.47 -2.62
N GLY A 43 39.96 1.01 -1.43
CA GLY A 43 40.80 0.17 -0.58
C GLY A 43 41.18 -1.15 -1.25
N VAL A 44 40.21 -1.85 -1.84
CA VAL A 44 40.48 -3.08 -2.62
C VAL A 44 41.42 -2.79 -3.77
N ALA A 45 41.22 -1.69 -4.52
CA ALA A 45 42.10 -1.29 -5.62
C ALA A 45 43.53 -0.99 -5.19
N THR A 46 43.75 -0.51 -3.96
CA THR A 46 45.09 -0.20 -3.44
C THR A 46 45.84 -1.44 -2.95
N PHE A 47 45.12 -2.40 -2.36
CA PHE A 47 45.77 -3.53 -1.68
C PHE A 47 45.75 -4.85 -2.47
N ILE A 48 44.87 -4.96 -3.48
CA ILE A 48 44.67 -6.23 -4.23
C ILE A 48 45.06 -6.01 -5.69
N PRO A 49 46.05 -6.82 -6.23
CA PRO A 49 46.43 -6.76 -7.64
C PRO A 49 45.26 -7.09 -8.57
N GLY A 50 45.20 -6.43 -9.73
CA GLY A 50 44.15 -6.65 -10.73
C GLY A 50 42.96 -5.66 -10.61
N PHE A 51 43.03 -4.68 -9.67
CA PHE A 51 42.03 -3.64 -9.50
C PHE A 51 42.57 -2.22 -9.77
N GLU A 52 43.71 -2.12 -10.44
CA GLU A 52 44.43 -0.88 -10.68
C GLU A 52 43.66 0.13 -11.55
N SER A 53 42.74 -0.38 -12.38
CA SER A 53 41.90 0.45 -13.26
C SER A 53 40.74 1.18 -12.52
N TRP A 54 40.52 0.89 -11.23
CA TRP A 54 39.45 1.51 -10.46
C TRP A 54 39.79 2.96 -10.10
N THR A 55 38.90 3.86 -10.47
CA THR A 55 38.92 5.27 -10.07
C THR A 55 37.81 5.55 -9.08
N TRP A 56 37.88 6.69 -8.36
CA TRP A 56 36.79 7.11 -7.48
C TRP A 56 35.43 7.18 -8.16
N ALA A 57 35.38 7.53 -9.44
CA ALA A 57 34.12 7.59 -10.18
C ALA A 57 33.53 6.21 -10.41
N PHE A 58 34.32 5.21 -10.80
CA PHE A 58 33.86 3.82 -10.94
C PHE A 58 33.50 3.21 -9.58
N ALA A 59 34.26 3.51 -8.55
CA ALA A 59 33.99 3.04 -7.20
C ALA A 59 32.68 3.60 -6.64
N LEU A 60 32.38 4.88 -6.88
CA LEU A 60 31.14 5.51 -6.49
C LEU A 60 29.94 5.06 -7.37
N MET A 61 30.17 4.85 -8.66
CA MET A 61 29.19 4.25 -9.57
C MET A 61 28.78 2.86 -9.09
N PHE A 62 29.74 2.00 -8.78
CA PHE A 62 29.48 0.68 -8.20
C PHE A 62 28.80 0.78 -6.84
N GLY A 63 29.26 1.71 -5.98
CA GLY A 63 28.63 2.00 -4.70
C GLY A 63 27.15 2.40 -4.83
N ALA A 64 26.82 3.26 -5.78
CA ALA A 64 25.43 3.67 -6.05
C ALA A 64 24.58 2.47 -6.52
N LEU A 65 25.09 1.71 -7.49
CA LEU A 65 24.44 0.54 -8.06
C LEU A 65 24.11 -0.52 -7.00
N ILE A 66 25.09 -0.83 -6.13
CA ILE A 66 24.94 -1.92 -5.15
C ILE A 66 24.24 -1.46 -3.86
N SER A 67 24.09 -0.17 -3.61
CA SER A 67 23.44 0.35 -2.41
C SER A 67 21.91 0.29 -2.48
N ALA A 68 21.32 0.27 -3.68
CA ALA A 68 19.90 0.03 -3.85
C ALA A 68 19.52 -1.37 -3.36
N THR A 69 18.43 -1.49 -2.60
CA THR A 69 18.00 -2.72 -1.95
C THR A 69 16.61 -3.13 -2.40
N ASP A 70 16.44 -4.41 -2.68
CA ASP A 70 15.18 -5.02 -3.09
C ASP A 70 14.61 -5.85 -1.93
N PRO A 71 13.49 -5.46 -1.32
CA PRO A 71 12.92 -6.15 -0.17
C PRO A 71 11.91 -7.23 -0.53
N VAL A 72 11.63 -7.50 -1.81
CA VAL A 72 10.50 -8.37 -2.24
C VAL A 72 10.43 -9.65 -1.43
N ALA A 73 11.54 -10.39 -1.28
CA ALA A 73 11.56 -11.63 -0.52
C ALA A 73 11.32 -11.41 0.99
N VAL A 74 11.80 -10.29 1.55
CA VAL A 74 11.60 -9.95 2.97
C VAL A 74 10.15 -9.56 3.21
N VAL A 75 9.57 -8.74 2.35
CA VAL A 75 8.17 -8.28 2.44
C VAL A 75 7.21 -9.45 2.27
N ALA A 76 7.45 -10.34 1.30
CA ALA A 76 6.67 -11.57 1.13
C ALA A 76 6.67 -12.42 2.41
N LEU A 77 7.84 -12.57 3.06
CA LEU A 77 7.96 -13.29 4.32
C LEU A 77 7.24 -12.57 5.48
N LEU A 78 7.33 -11.24 5.54
CA LEU A 78 6.61 -10.44 6.54
C LEU A 78 5.09 -10.56 6.37
N HIS A 79 4.59 -10.63 5.14
CA HIS A 79 3.18 -10.86 4.83
C HIS A 79 2.75 -12.29 5.20
N GLU A 80 3.53 -13.32 4.85
CA GLU A 80 3.27 -14.71 5.23
C GLU A 80 3.15 -14.86 6.75
N LEU A 81 4.06 -14.23 7.50
CA LEU A 81 4.11 -14.27 8.95
C LEU A 81 3.12 -13.29 9.62
N LYS A 82 2.35 -12.54 8.82
CA LYS A 82 1.37 -11.54 9.28
C LYS A 82 1.95 -10.57 10.31
N THR A 83 3.16 -10.11 10.08
CA THR A 83 3.81 -9.07 10.88
C THR A 83 3.15 -7.70 10.67
N SER A 84 3.56 -6.70 11.43
CA SER A 84 2.99 -5.35 11.38
C SER A 84 3.00 -4.77 9.97
N LYS A 85 1.82 -4.43 9.42
CA LYS A 85 1.66 -3.76 8.12
C LYS A 85 2.46 -2.45 8.02
N ARG A 86 2.62 -1.76 9.15
CA ARG A 86 3.43 -0.55 9.27
C ARG A 86 4.88 -0.79 8.90
N PHE A 87 5.46 -1.87 9.39
CA PHE A 87 6.86 -2.20 9.14
C PHE A 87 7.06 -2.68 7.68
N SER A 88 6.16 -3.52 7.17
CA SER A 88 6.16 -3.93 5.76
C SER A 88 6.10 -2.70 4.83
N THR A 89 5.15 -1.78 5.06
CA THR A 89 5.06 -0.54 4.26
C THR A 89 6.30 0.35 4.36
N LEU A 90 6.99 0.38 5.52
CA LEU A 90 8.26 1.11 5.64
C LEU A 90 9.34 0.51 4.75
N VAL A 91 9.43 -0.82 4.71
CA VAL A 91 10.41 -1.57 3.90
C VAL A 91 10.13 -1.37 2.40
N ASP A 92 8.85 -1.46 1.99
CA ASP A 92 8.43 -1.18 0.60
C ASP A 92 8.72 0.26 0.19
N ALA A 93 8.41 1.21 1.07
CA ALA A 93 8.65 2.63 0.84
C ALA A 93 10.14 2.98 0.76
N GLU A 94 10.97 2.35 1.60
CA GLU A 94 12.43 2.51 1.55
C GLU A 94 12.96 2.06 0.19
N SER A 95 12.57 0.88 -0.26
CA SER A 95 13.02 0.33 -1.54
C SER A 95 12.59 1.18 -2.73
N LEU A 96 11.31 1.54 -2.81
CA LEU A 96 10.81 2.36 -3.91
C LEU A 96 11.58 3.69 -4.06
N LEU A 97 11.82 4.38 -2.94
CA LEU A 97 12.56 5.64 -2.94
C LEU A 97 14.06 5.42 -3.17
N ASN A 98 14.60 4.32 -2.66
CA ASN A 98 16.00 3.93 -2.80
C ASN A 98 16.36 3.61 -4.26
N ASP A 99 15.50 2.91 -4.97
CA ASP A 99 15.65 2.62 -6.39
C ASP A 99 15.77 3.90 -7.22
N GLY A 100 14.87 4.86 -6.98
CA GLY A 100 14.93 6.16 -7.64
C GLY A 100 16.21 6.94 -7.33
N THR A 101 16.60 7.01 -6.06
CA THR A 101 17.81 7.70 -5.62
C THR A 101 19.08 7.01 -6.13
N GLY A 102 19.10 5.66 -6.09
CA GLY A 102 20.22 4.84 -6.56
C GLY A 102 20.50 5.04 -8.05
N ILE A 103 19.43 5.04 -8.87
CA ILE A 103 19.57 5.27 -10.32
C ILE A 103 20.13 6.68 -10.60
N VAL A 104 19.65 7.72 -9.91
CA VAL A 104 20.17 9.07 -10.12
C VAL A 104 21.63 9.18 -9.73
N CYS A 105 22.00 8.65 -8.55
CA CYS A 105 23.40 8.61 -8.14
C CYS A 105 24.28 7.82 -9.11
N PHE A 106 23.79 6.67 -9.61
CA PHE A 106 24.47 5.88 -10.62
C PHE A 106 24.66 6.67 -11.93
N MET A 107 23.60 7.28 -12.44
CA MET A 107 23.63 8.03 -13.71
C MET A 107 24.55 9.25 -13.66
N LEU A 108 24.74 9.88 -12.50
CA LEU A 108 25.71 10.97 -12.33
C LEU A 108 27.14 10.55 -12.66
N PHE A 109 27.55 9.36 -12.21
CA PHE A 109 28.90 8.84 -12.46
C PHE A 109 28.99 8.12 -13.81
N PHE A 110 27.97 7.40 -14.20
CA PHE A 110 27.90 6.70 -15.48
C PHE A 110 27.89 7.67 -16.67
N GLY A 111 27.08 8.75 -16.61
CA GLY A 111 26.97 9.74 -17.68
C GLY A 111 28.27 10.49 -17.95
N ALA A 112 29.07 10.75 -16.91
CA ALA A 112 30.39 11.38 -17.06
C ALA A 112 31.34 10.55 -17.95
N TYR A 113 31.21 9.23 -17.98
CA TYR A 113 32.02 8.35 -18.83
C TYR A 113 31.35 8.02 -20.17
N ALA A 114 30.04 7.83 -20.20
CA ALA A 114 29.31 7.45 -21.41
C ALA A 114 29.17 8.60 -22.42
N ALA A 115 29.03 9.84 -21.93
CA ALA A 115 28.83 11.02 -22.77
C ALA A 115 30.12 11.82 -23.06
N GLY A 116 31.24 11.53 -22.39
CA GLY A 116 32.49 12.29 -22.55
C GLY A 116 32.40 13.76 -22.11
N GLU A 117 31.30 14.17 -21.54
CA GLU A 117 31.06 15.53 -21.07
C GLU A 117 31.29 15.61 -19.57
N ALA A 118 32.39 16.25 -19.19
CA ALA A 118 32.56 16.74 -17.82
C ALA A 118 31.51 17.84 -17.58
N THR A 119 30.38 17.49 -16.97
CA THR A 119 29.38 18.48 -16.58
C THR A 119 30.01 19.44 -15.57
N HIS A 120 30.15 20.70 -15.96
CA HIS A 120 30.67 21.78 -15.10
C HIS A 120 29.73 22.13 -13.93
N ALA A 121 28.56 21.48 -13.83
CA ALA A 121 27.59 21.71 -12.77
C ALA A 121 27.91 20.87 -11.52
N SER A 122 27.71 21.47 -10.35
CA SER A 122 27.84 20.74 -9.09
C SER A 122 26.93 19.49 -9.07
N PRO A 123 27.44 18.30 -8.71
CA PRO A 123 26.64 17.06 -8.64
C PRO A 123 25.37 17.21 -7.80
N VAL A 124 25.40 18.02 -6.73
CA VAL A 124 24.25 18.28 -5.86
C VAL A 124 23.16 19.06 -6.59
N ILE A 125 23.53 20.07 -7.36
CA ILE A 125 22.57 20.90 -8.12
C ILE A 125 21.92 20.04 -9.21
N THR A 126 22.72 19.23 -9.91
CA THR A 126 22.24 18.29 -10.91
C THR A 126 21.26 17.29 -10.30
N PHE A 127 21.59 16.71 -9.14
CA PHE A 127 20.71 15.80 -8.42
C PHE A 127 19.37 16.45 -8.05
N ILE A 128 19.38 17.65 -7.47
CA ILE A 128 18.16 18.36 -7.06
C ILE A 128 17.30 18.70 -8.28
N ARG A 129 17.92 19.13 -9.37
CA ARG A 129 17.24 19.43 -10.64
C ARG A 129 16.59 18.18 -11.22
N GLU A 130 17.31 17.09 -11.33
CA GLU A 130 16.82 15.82 -11.85
C GLU A 130 15.63 15.30 -11.04
N VAL A 131 15.77 15.20 -9.71
CA VAL A 131 14.71 14.72 -8.83
C VAL A 131 13.49 15.65 -8.87
N GLY A 132 13.72 16.96 -8.82
CA GLY A 132 12.64 17.97 -8.79
C GLY A 132 11.83 18.00 -10.08
N LEU A 133 12.51 18.07 -11.24
CA LEU A 133 11.86 18.13 -12.54
C LEU A 133 11.12 16.82 -12.85
N SER A 134 11.77 15.68 -12.61
CA SER A 134 11.16 14.36 -12.83
C SER A 134 9.91 14.17 -12.00
N THR A 135 9.96 14.53 -10.71
CA THR A 135 8.81 14.44 -9.80
C THR A 135 7.64 15.33 -10.27
N LEU A 136 7.94 16.58 -10.64
CA LEU A 136 6.92 17.51 -11.13
C LEU A 136 6.26 16.98 -12.41
N LEU A 137 7.04 16.45 -13.33
CA LEU A 137 6.58 15.92 -14.62
C LEU A 137 5.69 14.70 -14.42
N GLY A 138 6.12 13.73 -13.61
CA GLY A 138 5.31 12.55 -13.27
C GLY A 138 3.99 12.93 -12.61
N PHE A 139 4.01 13.89 -11.68
CA PHE A 139 2.81 14.43 -11.04
C PHE A 139 1.84 15.07 -12.04
N LEU A 140 2.33 15.91 -12.94
CA LEU A 140 1.51 16.60 -13.95
C LEU A 140 0.88 15.62 -14.93
N LEU A 141 1.65 14.66 -15.45
CA LEU A 141 1.14 13.63 -16.37
C LEU A 141 0.07 12.77 -15.68
N ALA A 142 0.30 12.35 -14.45
CA ALA A 142 -0.70 11.60 -13.69
C ALA A 142 -1.99 12.40 -13.51
N ARG A 143 -1.92 13.71 -13.23
CA ARG A 143 -3.09 14.57 -13.09
C ARG A 143 -3.88 14.68 -14.38
N ILE A 144 -3.20 14.78 -15.53
CA ILE A 144 -3.81 14.81 -16.86
C ILE A 144 -4.53 13.48 -17.15
N VAL A 145 -3.86 12.37 -16.90
CA VAL A 145 -4.40 11.03 -17.14
C VAL A 145 -5.62 10.75 -16.24
N ILE A 146 -5.55 11.08 -14.96
CA ILE A 146 -6.67 10.92 -14.05
C ILE A 146 -7.87 11.80 -14.48
N TRP A 147 -7.61 13.04 -14.87
CA TRP A 147 -8.64 13.93 -15.40
C TRP A 147 -9.30 13.36 -16.67
N PHE A 148 -8.51 12.78 -17.57
CA PHE A 148 -9.00 12.14 -18.78
C PHE A 148 -9.86 10.92 -18.47
N ILE A 149 -9.37 9.98 -17.65
CA ILE A 149 -10.07 8.75 -17.29
C ILE A 149 -11.40 9.03 -16.55
N THR A 150 -11.41 10.04 -15.66
CA THR A 150 -12.64 10.38 -14.93
C THR A 150 -13.72 11.03 -15.79
N ARG A 151 -13.40 11.46 -17.01
CA ARG A 151 -14.37 12.02 -17.97
C ARG A 151 -14.89 11.02 -18.99
N ILE A 152 -14.13 9.96 -19.22
CA ILE A 152 -14.53 8.90 -20.12
C ILE A 152 -15.28 7.87 -19.29
N ASN A 153 -16.60 7.76 -19.49
CA ASN A 153 -17.44 6.73 -18.87
C ASN A 153 -17.27 5.41 -19.62
N SER A 154 -16.01 4.93 -19.71
CA SER A 154 -15.61 3.85 -20.58
C SER A 154 -15.53 2.53 -19.82
N GLU A 155 -15.54 1.45 -20.61
CA GLU A 155 -15.28 0.08 -20.17
C GLU A 155 -13.98 -0.02 -19.34
N GLU A 156 -13.94 -0.95 -18.41
CA GLU A 156 -12.81 -1.19 -17.50
C GLU A 156 -11.49 -1.42 -18.26
N MET A 157 -11.55 -2.13 -19.39
CA MET A 157 -10.37 -2.40 -20.24
C MET A 157 -9.76 -1.12 -20.82
N VAL A 158 -10.58 -0.12 -21.19
CA VAL A 158 -10.10 1.16 -21.72
C VAL A 158 -9.37 1.95 -20.64
N GLN A 159 -9.92 1.99 -19.42
CA GLN A 159 -9.28 2.69 -18.29
C GLN A 159 -7.93 2.07 -17.95
N ASN A 160 -7.87 0.73 -17.90
CA ASN A 160 -6.63 0.00 -17.64
C ASN A 160 -5.57 0.25 -18.73
N SER A 161 -5.97 0.15 -20.01
CA SER A 161 -5.08 0.39 -21.14
C SER A 161 -4.50 1.81 -21.15
N VAL A 162 -5.31 2.81 -20.80
CA VAL A 162 -4.85 4.21 -20.70
C VAL A 162 -3.82 4.37 -19.59
N ILE A 163 -4.01 3.78 -18.42
CA ILE A 163 -3.06 3.86 -17.30
C ILE A 163 -1.73 3.20 -17.69
N ILE A 164 -1.79 2.00 -18.29
CA ILE A 164 -0.60 1.25 -18.74
C ILE A 164 0.18 2.07 -19.77
N LEU A 165 -0.50 2.53 -20.82
CA LEU A 165 0.11 3.33 -21.86
C LEU A 165 0.73 4.62 -21.30
N ALA A 166 0.02 5.29 -20.40
CA ALA A 166 0.49 6.52 -19.77
C ALA A 166 1.71 6.30 -18.88
N ALA A 167 1.82 5.17 -18.18
CA ALA A 167 3.01 4.82 -17.40
C ALA A 167 4.25 4.69 -18.30
N TYR A 168 4.14 3.95 -19.42
CA TYR A 168 5.23 3.85 -20.40
C TYR A 168 5.54 5.20 -21.06
N LEU A 169 4.51 5.96 -21.43
CA LEU A 169 4.67 7.29 -22.03
C LEU A 169 5.37 8.25 -21.06
N THR A 170 5.05 8.20 -19.79
CA THR A 170 5.72 9.01 -18.74
C THR A 170 7.21 8.72 -18.70
N PHE A 171 7.59 7.45 -18.70
CA PHE A 171 9.00 7.06 -18.73
C PHE A 171 9.71 7.54 -20.01
N ILE A 172 9.13 7.28 -21.19
CA ILE A 172 9.71 7.64 -22.49
C ILE A 172 9.85 9.15 -22.63
N LEU A 173 8.80 9.92 -22.31
CA LEU A 173 8.84 11.39 -22.40
C LEU A 173 9.91 11.98 -21.47
N SER A 174 10.00 11.47 -20.24
CA SER A 174 10.99 11.97 -19.27
C SER A 174 12.40 11.65 -19.70
N GLN A 175 12.68 10.38 -20.02
CA GLN A 175 14.03 9.88 -20.28
C GLN A 175 14.59 10.35 -21.63
N TYR A 176 13.79 10.25 -22.70
CA TYR A 176 14.31 10.46 -24.06
C TYR A 176 14.03 11.86 -24.62
N TYR A 177 12.92 12.49 -24.25
CA TYR A 177 12.55 13.79 -24.82
C TYR A 177 12.92 14.97 -23.93
N LEU A 178 12.81 14.82 -22.60
CA LEU A 178 13.06 15.92 -21.66
C LEU A 178 14.43 15.80 -20.96
N GLY A 179 15.15 14.69 -21.17
CA GLY A 179 16.48 14.49 -20.60
C GLY A 179 16.50 14.48 -19.07
N VAL A 180 15.40 14.04 -18.43
CA VAL A 180 15.30 13.89 -16.97
C VAL A 180 15.03 12.43 -16.61
N THR A 181 15.32 12.04 -15.36
CA THR A 181 15.24 10.64 -14.93
C THR A 181 13.81 10.08 -15.02
N GLY A 182 13.56 9.23 -16.03
CA GLY A 182 12.25 8.62 -16.28
C GLY A 182 11.74 7.77 -15.11
N VAL A 183 12.65 7.17 -14.35
CA VAL A 183 12.32 6.34 -13.18
C VAL A 183 11.65 7.16 -12.08
N ILE A 184 12.21 8.31 -11.70
CA ILE A 184 11.62 9.18 -10.68
C ILE A 184 10.29 9.75 -11.16
N ALA A 185 10.19 10.11 -12.44
CA ALA A 185 8.94 10.55 -13.03
C ALA A 185 7.87 9.45 -12.94
N LEU A 186 8.24 8.20 -13.17
CA LEU A 186 7.33 7.04 -13.06
C LEU A 186 6.91 6.77 -11.61
N VAL A 187 7.82 6.89 -10.63
CA VAL A 187 7.48 6.82 -9.19
C VAL A 187 6.44 7.89 -8.83
N ALA A 188 6.69 9.14 -9.22
CA ALA A 188 5.78 10.25 -8.94
C ALA A 188 4.43 10.07 -9.65
N PHE A 189 4.43 9.56 -10.87
CA PHE A 189 3.23 9.20 -11.63
C PHE A 189 2.46 8.09 -10.90
N GLY A 190 3.09 6.96 -10.57
CA GLY A 190 2.49 5.82 -9.87
C GLY A 190 1.89 6.21 -8.52
N LEU A 191 2.65 6.91 -7.67
CA LEU A 191 2.17 7.43 -6.38
C LEU A 191 0.97 8.39 -6.55
N THR A 192 0.97 9.23 -7.60
CA THR A 192 -0.14 10.15 -7.85
C THR A 192 -1.38 9.41 -8.35
N VAL A 193 -1.22 8.40 -9.23
CA VAL A 193 -2.31 7.53 -9.68
C VAL A 193 -2.89 6.76 -8.49
N THR A 194 -2.06 6.23 -7.62
CA THR A 194 -2.49 5.53 -6.41
C THR A 194 -3.22 6.45 -5.43
N TYR A 195 -2.73 7.68 -5.22
CA TYR A 195 -3.33 8.63 -4.27
C TYR A 195 -4.61 9.28 -4.79
N VAL A 196 -4.62 9.71 -6.04
CA VAL A 196 -5.72 10.51 -6.62
C VAL A 196 -6.59 9.67 -7.54
N GLY A 197 -6.00 8.72 -8.27
CA GLY A 197 -6.64 7.88 -9.27
C GLY A 197 -7.36 6.68 -8.64
N LYS A 198 -6.62 5.81 -7.95
CA LYS A 198 -7.15 4.57 -7.34
C LYS A 198 -8.47 4.77 -6.58
N PRO A 199 -8.64 5.84 -5.78
CA PRO A 199 -9.93 6.16 -5.18
C PRO A 199 -11.04 6.58 -6.17
N ARG A 200 -10.75 6.90 -7.40
CA ARG A 200 -11.72 7.37 -8.42
C ARG A 200 -12.03 6.31 -9.46
N LEU A 201 -11.26 5.25 -9.51
CA LEU A 201 -11.47 4.12 -10.42
C LEU A 201 -12.49 3.13 -9.84
N LYS A 202 -13.14 2.35 -10.68
CA LYS A 202 -14.02 1.26 -10.24
C LYS A 202 -13.20 0.18 -9.51
N PRO A 203 -13.78 -0.54 -8.53
CA PRO A 203 -13.07 -1.61 -7.81
C PRO A 203 -12.48 -2.68 -8.73
N GLN A 204 -13.21 -3.07 -9.78
CA GLN A 204 -12.79 -4.07 -10.76
C GLN A 204 -11.52 -3.63 -11.51
N VAL A 205 -11.46 -2.34 -11.92
CA VAL A 205 -10.28 -1.75 -12.56
C VAL A 205 -9.06 -1.86 -11.64
N ASN A 206 -9.23 -1.55 -10.36
CA ASN A 206 -8.13 -1.64 -9.39
C ASN A 206 -7.62 -3.07 -9.22
N THR A 207 -8.53 -4.04 -9.07
CA THR A 207 -8.17 -5.46 -8.92
C THR A 207 -7.46 -5.99 -10.15
N PHE A 208 -7.96 -5.65 -11.36
CA PHE A 208 -7.28 -6.03 -12.59
C PHE A 208 -5.87 -5.44 -12.68
N MET A 209 -5.71 -4.14 -12.35
CA MET A 209 -4.42 -3.47 -12.37
C MET A 209 -3.42 -4.10 -11.40
N GLU A 210 -3.84 -4.46 -10.19
CA GLU A 210 -3.01 -5.15 -9.20
C GLU A 210 -2.48 -6.48 -9.76
N HIS A 211 -3.35 -7.36 -10.24
CA HIS A 211 -2.93 -8.64 -10.81
C HIS A 211 -2.11 -8.52 -12.10
N PHE A 212 -2.44 -7.54 -12.95
CA PHE A 212 -1.71 -7.30 -14.19
C PHE A 212 -0.26 -6.88 -13.93
N TRP A 213 -0.04 -5.92 -13.03
CA TRP A 213 1.30 -5.45 -12.71
C TRP A 213 2.10 -6.51 -11.93
N GLU A 214 1.49 -7.24 -11.00
CA GLU A 214 2.10 -8.37 -10.31
C GLU A 214 2.61 -9.43 -11.29
N LEU A 215 1.80 -9.80 -12.29
CA LEU A 215 2.21 -10.74 -13.35
C LEU A 215 3.37 -10.20 -14.18
N LEU A 216 3.30 -8.93 -14.62
CA LEU A 216 4.39 -8.31 -15.40
C LEU A 216 5.68 -8.21 -14.59
N THR A 217 5.59 -7.89 -13.31
CA THR A 217 6.72 -7.82 -12.38
C THR A 217 7.38 -9.19 -12.22
N TYR A 218 6.58 -10.25 -12.06
CA TYR A 218 7.09 -11.62 -12.01
C TYR A 218 7.84 -12.01 -13.30
N ILE A 219 7.26 -11.73 -14.47
CA ILE A 219 7.88 -12.01 -15.77
C ILE A 219 9.17 -11.21 -15.93
N ALA A 220 9.15 -9.91 -15.62
CA ALA A 220 10.31 -9.03 -15.75
C ALA A 220 11.48 -9.48 -14.86
N ASN A 221 11.21 -9.78 -13.59
CA ASN A 221 12.22 -10.31 -12.67
C ASN A 221 12.82 -11.62 -13.19
N THR A 222 11.98 -12.56 -13.61
CA THR A 222 12.42 -13.85 -14.14
C THR A 222 13.33 -13.67 -15.35
N LEU A 223 12.93 -12.83 -16.31
CA LEU A 223 13.74 -12.54 -17.51
C LEU A 223 15.07 -11.88 -17.15
N ILE A 224 15.10 -10.92 -16.23
CA ILE A 224 16.33 -10.26 -15.80
C ILE A 224 17.31 -11.28 -15.21
N PHE A 225 16.84 -12.14 -14.28
CA PHE A 225 17.71 -13.14 -13.65
C PHE A 225 18.24 -14.18 -14.65
N ILE A 226 17.41 -14.64 -15.59
CA ILE A 226 17.84 -15.56 -16.65
C ILE A 226 18.89 -14.89 -17.54
N LEU A 227 18.61 -13.66 -18.00
CA LEU A 227 19.49 -12.92 -18.90
C LEU A 227 20.85 -12.65 -18.26
N VAL A 228 20.85 -12.25 -16.99
CA VAL A 228 22.09 -12.04 -16.23
C VAL A 228 22.84 -13.33 -16.04
N GLY A 229 22.16 -14.43 -15.73
CA GLY A 229 22.80 -15.75 -15.63
C GLY A 229 23.52 -16.16 -16.92
N VAL A 230 22.90 -15.95 -18.07
CA VAL A 230 23.50 -16.21 -19.39
C VAL A 230 24.72 -15.32 -19.64
N VAL A 231 24.60 -14.01 -19.39
CA VAL A 231 25.70 -13.05 -19.62
C VAL A 231 26.89 -13.31 -18.70
N ILE A 232 26.65 -13.72 -17.44
CA ILE A 232 27.71 -14.10 -16.51
C ILE A 232 28.46 -15.36 -17.05
N ALA A 233 27.69 -16.35 -17.47
CA ALA A 233 28.29 -17.60 -17.99
C ALA A 233 29.17 -17.37 -19.24
N GLU A 234 28.83 -16.33 -20.04
CA GLU A 234 29.60 -15.98 -21.26
C GLU A 234 30.81 -15.09 -20.99
N LYS A 235 30.67 -14.10 -20.06
CA LYS A 235 31.65 -13.00 -19.95
C LYS A 235 32.55 -13.05 -18.71
N VAL A 236 32.29 -13.95 -17.77
CA VAL A 236 33.00 -13.93 -16.49
C VAL A 236 33.94 -15.14 -16.36
N ASP A 237 35.23 -14.86 -16.29
CA ASP A 237 36.24 -15.87 -15.94
C ASP A 237 36.29 -16.10 -14.43
N PHE A 238 35.99 -17.31 -14.01
CA PHE A 238 35.99 -17.68 -12.59
C PHE A 238 37.43 -17.85 -12.05
N SER A 239 37.75 -17.09 -11.01
CA SER A 239 39.00 -17.20 -10.29
C SER A 239 38.77 -17.31 -8.78
N TRP A 240 39.51 -18.16 -8.08
CA TRP A 240 39.44 -18.32 -6.63
C TRP A 240 39.78 -17.02 -5.88
N GLY A 241 40.70 -16.20 -6.45
CA GLY A 241 41.03 -14.88 -5.91
C GLY A 241 39.86 -13.93 -5.99
N ALA A 242 39.15 -13.87 -7.13
CA ALA A 242 37.96 -13.04 -7.29
C ALA A 242 36.83 -13.47 -6.35
N LEU A 243 36.67 -14.76 -6.07
CA LEU A 243 35.70 -15.25 -5.09
C LEU A 243 36.03 -14.77 -3.66
N GLY A 244 37.31 -14.76 -3.28
CA GLY A 244 37.74 -14.22 -1.98
C GLY A 244 37.41 -12.75 -1.82
N VAL A 245 37.65 -11.94 -2.87
CA VAL A 245 37.27 -10.51 -2.91
C VAL A 245 35.76 -10.33 -2.87
N LEU A 246 34.99 -11.15 -3.57
CA LEU A 246 33.53 -11.12 -3.54
C LEU A 246 32.99 -11.35 -2.12
N ILE A 247 33.52 -12.36 -1.40
CA ILE A 247 33.11 -12.62 -0.02
C ILE A 247 33.47 -11.45 0.90
N LEU A 248 34.66 -10.88 0.72
CA LEU A 248 35.09 -9.69 1.47
C LEU A 248 34.12 -8.51 1.26
N ILE A 249 33.79 -8.20 -0.01
CA ILE A 249 32.85 -7.13 -0.35
C ILE A 249 31.47 -7.42 0.23
N TYR A 250 30.97 -8.66 0.13
CA TYR A 250 29.67 -9.05 0.69
C TYR A 250 29.60 -8.81 2.21
N ILE A 251 30.64 -9.24 2.96
CA ILE A 251 30.68 -9.01 4.42
C ILE A 251 30.74 -7.51 4.72
N ALA A 252 31.61 -6.79 4.02
CA ALA A 252 31.75 -5.35 4.21
C ALA A 252 30.48 -4.58 3.90
N LEU A 253 29.73 -4.93 2.86
CA LEU A 253 28.43 -4.31 2.54
C LEU A 253 27.38 -4.51 3.64
N ASN A 254 27.33 -5.70 4.25
CA ASN A 254 26.44 -5.94 5.40
C ASN A 254 26.87 -5.10 6.62
N LEU A 255 28.17 -4.95 6.86
CA LEU A 255 28.70 -4.09 7.94
C LEU A 255 28.43 -2.59 7.67
N ILE A 256 28.60 -2.14 6.43
CA ILE A 256 28.29 -0.76 6.02
C ILE A 256 26.81 -0.48 6.26
N ARG A 257 25.91 -1.38 5.84
CA ARG A 257 24.46 -1.22 6.08
C ARG A 257 24.12 -1.21 7.56
N PHE A 258 24.73 -2.09 8.35
CA PHE A 258 24.58 -2.09 9.80
C PHE A 258 25.01 -0.74 10.41
N ALA A 259 26.20 -0.26 10.05
CA ALA A 259 26.74 1.01 10.54
C ALA A 259 25.84 2.20 10.14
N MET A 260 25.36 2.24 8.90
CA MET A 260 24.43 3.27 8.42
C MET A 260 23.12 3.28 9.22
N ILE A 261 22.51 2.12 9.42
CA ILE A 261 21.25 2.03 10.19
C ILE A 261 21.49 2.43 11.65
N MET A 262 22.59 2.02 12.27
CA MET A 262 22.93 2.42 13.65
C MET A 262 23.17 3.93 13.78
N LEU A 263 23.79 4.56 12.78
CA LEU A 263 23.98 6.00 12.73
C LEU A 263 22.65 6.75 12.63
N LEU A 264 21.72 6.29 11.81
CA LEU A 264 20.43 6.93 11.59
C LEU A 264 19.38 6.54 12.64
N TYR A 265 19.58 5.46 13.40
CA TYR A 265 18.62 4.93 14.37
C TYR A 265 18.10 5.96 15.39
N PRO A 266 18.93 6.81 16.02
CA PRO A 266 18.43 7.78 17.01
C PRO A 266 17.44 8.79 16.42
N VAL A 267 17.60 9.12 15.14
CA VAL A 267 16.69 10.02 14.40
C VAL A 267 15.42 9.26 14.04
N MET A 268 15.55 8.06 13.45
CA MET A 268 14.44 7.22 13.01
C MET A 268 13.51 6.78 14.16
N LYS A 269 14.07 6.59 15.35
CA LYS A 269 13.28 6.27 16.55
C LYS A 269 12.30 7.40 16.94
N ARG A 270 12.60 8.66 16.58
CA ARG A 270 11.79 9.84 16.93
C ARG A 270 10.87 10.29 15.79
N LEU A 271 11.10 9.83 14.56
CA LEU A 271 10.32 10.21 13.40
C LEU A 271 9.16 9.27 13.15
N GLY A 272 8.04 9.81 12.73
CA GLY A 272 6.85 9.06 12.33
C GLY A 272 6.36 8.10 13.44
N TYR A 273 6.24 6.82 13.11
CA TYR A 273 5.87 5.77 14.07
C TYR A 273 7.03 5.36 15.01
N GLY A 274 8.23 5.84 14.75
CA GLY A 274 9.44 5.33 15.41
C GLY A 274 9.89 3.96 14.89
N LEU A 275 11.15 3.65 15.11
CA LEU A 275 11.74 2.35 14.74
C LEU A 275 12.20 1.63 16.00
N THR A 276 11.89 0.34 16.12
CA THR A 276 12.35 -0.51 17.22
C THR A 276 13.73 -1.11 16.90
N LYS A 277 14.46 -1.54 17.93
CA LYS A 277 15.75 -2.24 17.73
C LYS A 277 15.59 -3.55 16.95
N ARG A 278 14.45 -4.25 17.10
CA ARG A 278 14.15 -5.48 16.38
C ARG A 278 13.92 -5.21 14.89
N GLU A 279 13.14 -4.19 14.57
CA GLU A 279 12.90 -3.74 13.19
C GLU A 279 14.20 -3.26 12.53
N SER A 280 15.09 -2.56 13.26
CA SER A 280 16.41 -2.16 12.77
C SER A 280 17.29 -3.34 12.38
N ALA A 281 17.25 -4.43 13.16
CA ALA A 281 18.00 -5.66 12.83
C ALA A 281 17.47 -6.31 11.55
N ILE A 282 16.14 -6.29 11.34
CA ILE A 282 15.53 -6.81 10.11
C ILE A 282 15.91 -5.94 8.91
N LEU A 283 15.83 -4.61 9.03
CA LEU A 283 16.26 -3.68 7.96
C LEU A 283 17.73 -3.89 7.58
N THR A 284 18.59 -4.16 8.57
CA THR A 284 20.00 -4.44 8.31
C THR A 284 20.19 -5.71 7.49
N TRP A 285 19.62 -6.81 7.96
CA TRP A 285 19.79 -8.12 7.33
C TRP A 285 18.96 -8.29 6.05
N GLY A 286 17.82 -7.58 5.98
CA GLY A 286 16.90 -7.59 4.84
C GLY A 286 17.31 -6.74 3.65
N GLY A 287 18.50 -6.15 3.68
CA GLY A 287 19.04 -5.40 2.54
C GLY A 287 19.47 -6.31 1.41
N LEU A 288 18.55 -7.02 0.80
CA LEU A 288 18.81 -7.84 -0.39
C LEU A 288 19.15 -6.95 -1.58
N ARG A 289 19.84 -7.48 -2.55
CA ARG A 289 20.12 -6.83 -3.83
C ARG A 289 19.30 -7.52 -4.90
N GLY A 290 18.66 -6.75 -5.78
CA GLY A 290 17.67 -7.28 -6.71
C GLY A 290 17.94 -6.97 -8.17
N ALA A 291 16.87 -7.05 -8.95
CA ALA A 291 16.86 -6.90 -10.39
C ALA A 291 17.38 -5.54 -10.87
N LEU A 292 17.17 -4.47 -10.11
CA LEU A 292 17.66 -3.13 -10.47
C LEU A 292 19.19 -3.10 -10.52
N ALA A 293 19.87 -3.59 -9.46
CA ALA A 293 21.33 -3.65 -9.44
C ALA A 293 21.88 -4.45 -10.60
N MET A 294 21.22 -5.58 -10.93
CA MET A 294 21.60 -6.42 -12.07
C MET A 294 21.42 -5.70 -13.41
N THR A 295 20.32 -4.96 -13.58
CA THR A 295 20.04 -4.19 -14.80
C THR A 295 21.10 -3.10 -15.02
N LEU A 296 21.46 -2.38 -13.95
CA LEU A 296 22.50 -1.35 -14.02
C LEU A 296 23.90 -1.96 -14.31
N ALA A 297 24.22 -3.12 -13.74
CA ALA A 297 25.45 -3.83 -14.03
C ALA A 297 25.51 -4.30 -15.50
N LEU A 298 24.40 -4.78 -16.07
CA LEU A 298 24.31 -5.08 -17.49
C LEU A 298 24.55 -3.83 -18.34
N MET A 299 23.96 -2.70 -17.96
CA MET A 299 24.18 -1.44 -18.68
C MET A 299 25.66 -1.05 -18.70
N VAL A 300 26.38 -1.20 -17.58
CA VAL A 300 27.84 -1.01 -17.54
C VAL A 300 28.54 -2.00 -18.45
N SER A 301 28.16 -3.28 -18.42
CA SER A 301 28.79 -4.36 -19.21
C SER A 301 28.69 -4.15 -20.73
N TYR A 302 27.62 -3.51 -21.20
CA TYR A 302 27.40 -3.23 -22.63
C TYR A 302 27.90 -1.86 -23.09
N THR A 303 28.53 -1.07 -22.22
CA THR A 303 29.00 0.28 -22.58
C THR A 303 30.48 0.26 -22.98
N PRO A 304 30.82 0.41 -24.28
CA PRO A 304 32.22 0.28 -24.75
C PRO A 304 33.17 1.36 -24.21
N ALA A 305 32.64 2.52 -23.79
CA ALA A 305 33.44 3.60 -23.20
C ALA A 305 34.08 3.25 -21.85
N ILE A 306 33.60 2.20 -21.18
CA ILE A 306 34.13 1.74 -19.90
C ILE A 306 35.17 0.63 -20.17
N PRO A 307 36.34 0.63 -19.49
CA PRO A 307 37.37 -0.42 -19.62
C PRO A 307 36.80 -1.81 -19.40
N GLU A 308 37.28 -2.79 -20.16
CA GLU A 308 36.75 -4.16 -20.14
C GLU A 308 36.91 -4.83 -18.79
N ASP A 309 38.03 -4.58 -18.10
CA ASP A 309 38.30 -5.08 -16.75
C ASP A 309 37.22 -4.59 -15.75
N ILE A 310 36.88 -3.31 -15.80
CA ILE A 310 35.84 -2.72 -14.95
C ILE A 310 34.48 -3.32 -15.28
N ARG A 311 34.14 -3.48 -16.58
CA ARG A 311 32.84 -4.03 -17.03
C ARG A 311 32.63 -5.46 -16.49
N SER A 312 33.65 -6.33 -16.65
CA SER A 312 33.59 -7.70 -16.19
C SER A 312 33.55 -7.80 -14.66
N GLN A 313 34.37 -7.01 -13.95
CA GLN A 313 34.41 -6.98 -12.49
C GLN A 313 33.10 -6.45 -11.89
N VAL A 314 32.53 -5.35 -12.39
CA VAL A 314 31.24 -4.82 -11.92
C VAL A 314 30.14 -5.86 -12.09
N LEU A 315 30.07 -6.52 -13.26
CA LEU A 315 29.10 -7.57 -13.52
C LEU A 315 29.26 -8.75 -12.55
N PHE A 316 30.50 -9.26 -12.38
CA PHE A 316 30.82 -10.39 -11.50
C PHE A 316 30.45 -10.09 -10.05
N PHE A 317 30.92 -8.96 -9.51
CA PHE A 317 30.64 -8.61 -8.11
C PHE A 317 29.17 -8.35 -7.86
N THR A 318 28.49 -7.64 -8.77
CA THR A 318 27.06 -7.39 -8.62
C THR A 318 26.28 -8.70 -8.59
N ALA A 319 26.50 -9.56 -9.56
CA ALA A 319 25.81 -10.84 -9.65
C ALA A 319 26.12 -11.76 -8.47
N GLY A 320 27.40 -11.84 -8.08
CA GLY A 320 27.83 -12.62 -6.91
C GLY A 320 27.19 -12.11 -5.62
N ILE A 321 27.13 -10.78 -5.40
CA ILE A 321 26.52 -10.19 -4.21
C ILE A 321 25.00 -10.42 -4.21
N VAL A 322 24.32 -10.25 -5.35
CA VAL A 322 22.88 -10.57 -5.47
C VAL A 322 22.64 -12.04 -5.12
N THR A 323 23.40 -12.94 -5.68
CA THR A 323 23.29 -14.38 -5.39
C THR A 323 23.53 -14.69 -3.91
N LEU A 324 24.61 -14.14 -3.30
CA LEU A 324 24.91 -14.34 -1.90
C LEU A 324 23.82 -13.76 -0.98
N THR A 325 23.29 -12.57 -1.29
CA THR A 325 22.21 -11.98 -0.48
C THR A 325 20.91 -12.78 -0.57
N LEU A 326 20.57 -13.34 -1.73
CA LEU A 326 19.42 -14.22 -1.89
C LEU A 326 19.64 -15.57 -1.20
N CYS A 327 20.80 -16.19 -1.37
CA CYS A 327 21.10 -17.51 -0.80
C CYS A 327 21.31 -17.47 0.72
N ILE A 328 21.88 -16.41 1.27
CA ILE A 328 22.22 -16.33 2.70
C ILE A 328 21.21 -15.47 3.45
N ASN A 329 21.05 -14.19 3.07
CA ASN A 329 20.20 -13.27 3.86
C ASN A 329 18.72 -13.64 3.76
N ALA A 330 18.20 -13.92 2.55
CA ALA A 330 16.79 -14.25 2.39
C ALA A 330 16.41 -15.56 3.09
N THR A 331 17.23 -16.61 2.94
CA THR A 331 16.96 -17.92 3.57
C THR A 331 17.06 -17.90 5.09
N THR A 332 17.99 -17.11 5.63
CA THR A 332 18.18 -16.98 7.08
C THR A 332 17.26 -15.96 7.74
N MET A 333 16.53 -15.15 6.94
CA MET A 333 15.61 -14.13 7.45
C MET A 333 14.53 -14.73 8.34
N ARG A 334 13.94 -15.86 7.96
CA ARG A 334 12.92 -16.56 8.77
C ARG A 334 13.47 -16.95 10.16
N ALA A 335 14.70 -17.45 10.22
CA ALA A 335 15.36 -17.78 11.49
C ALA A 335 15.61 -16.52 12.34
N LEU A 336 15.99 -15.40 11.72
CA LEU A 336 16.18 -14.12 12.40
C LEU A 336 14.86 -13.60 12.98
N LEU A 337 13.76 -13.61 12.21
CA LEU A 337 12.43 -13.20 12.66
C LEU A 337 11.95 -14.04 13.84
N ASN A 338 12.19 -15.37 13.79
CA ASN A 338 11.88 -16.27 14.90
C ASN A 338 12.66 -15.91 16.16
N ARG A 339 13.98 -15.68 16.06
CA ARG A 339 14.83 -15.29 17.19
C ARG A 339 14.46 -13.94 17.78
N LEU A 340 14.00 -13.00 16.98
CA LEU A 340 13.54 -11.69 17.44
C LEU A 340 12.12 -11.72 18.04
N GLY A 341 11.45 -12.87 17.99
CA GLY A 341 10.11 -13.05 18.55
C GLY A 341 9.00 -12.32 17.79
N LEU A 342 9.23 -12.04 16.49
CA LEU A 342 8.26 -11.36 15.62
C LEU A 342 7.32 -12.34 14.89
N THR A 343 7.61 -13.63 15.00
CA THR A 343 6.79 -14.74 14.48
C THR A 343 5.87 -15.36 15.52
N HIS A 344 5.98 -14.92 16.78
CA HIS A 344 5.09 -15.44 17.81
C HIS A 344 3.66 -14.98 17.54
N VAL A 345 2.85 -15.92 17.04
CA VAL A 345 1.40 -15.73 16.98
C VAL A 345 0.91 -15.60 18.44
N PRO A 346 0.20 -14.53 18.80
CA PRO A 346 -0.32 -14.36 20.14
C PRO A 346 -1.13 -15.61 20.57
N SER A 347 -0.96 -16.07 21.79
CA SER A 347 -1.67 -17.25 22.33
C SER A 347 -3.20 -17.11 22.20
N ALA A 348 -3.71 -15.90 22.27
CA ALA A 348 -5.11 -15.57 22.01
C ALA A 348 -5.54 -15.93 20.58
N ARG A 349 -4.69 -15.65 19.59
CA ARG A 349 -4.97 -15.95 18.18
C ARG A 349 -4.94 -17.45 17.88
N THR A 350 -3.99 -18.18 18.45
CA THR A 350 -3.94 -19.65 18.34
C THR A 350 -5.14 -20.30 19.00
N MET A 351 -5.61 -19.78 20.14
CA MET A 351 -6.80 -20.27 20.81
C MET A 351 -8.08 -20.02 20.02
N LEU A 352 -8.22 -18.82 19.44
CA LEU A 352 -9.36 -18.50 18.55
C LEU A 352 -9.35 -19.37 17.30
N ALA A 353 -8.19 -19.58 16.67
CA ALA A 353 -8.05 -20.46 15.50
C ALA A 353 -8.49 -21.90 15.85
N TYR A 354 -8.00 -22.43 16.98
CA TYR A 354 -8.40 -23.74 17.47
C TYR A 354 -9.92 -23.87 17.66
N ARG A 355 -10.56 -22.87 18.26
CA ARG A 355 -12.03 -22.88 18.48
C ARG A 355 -12.81 -22.82 17.16
N ILE A 356 -12.32 -22.03 16.19
CA ILE A 356 -12.90 -21.97 14.84
C ILE A 356 -12.78 -23.34 14.15
N GLU A 357 -11.60 -23.94 14.13
CA GLU A 357 -11.36 -25.26 13.55
C GLU A 357 -12.23 -26.33 14.21
N LYS A 358 -12.34 -26.29 15.54
CA LYS A 358 -13.22 -27.18 16.29
C LYS A 358 -14.69 -26.99 15.89
N SER A 359 -15.17 -25.76 15.81
CA SER A 359 -16.55 -25.44 15.40
C SER A 359 -16.84 -25.92 13.96
N ILE A 360 -15.88 -25.74 13.03
CA ILE A 360 -15.99 -26.27 11.67
C ILE A 360 -16.14 -27.80 11.70
N ARG A 361 -15.31 -28.46 12.50
CA ARG A 361 -15.35 -29.91 12.61
C ARG A 361 -16.67 -30.40 13.21
N ASP A 362 -17.11 -29.81 14.33
CA ASP A 362 -18.36 -30.18 15.00
C ASP A 362 -19.57 -30.00 14.07
N ASN A 363 -19.59 -28.92 13.27
CA ASN A 363 -20.61 -28.71 12.25
C ASN A 363 -20.52 -29.73 11.12
N SER A 364 -19.31 -30.09 10.69
CA SER A 364 -19.11 -31.10 9.65
C SER A 364 -19.54 -32.49 10.12
N GLU A 365 -19.30 -32.84 11.39
CA GLU A 365 -19.78 -34.09 12.00
C GLU A 365 -21.30 -34.15 12.03
N LYS A 366 -21.95 -33.08 12.50
CA LYS A 366 -23.42 -32.98 12.49
C LYS A 366 -23.99 -33.08 11.09
N TYR A 367 -23.37 -32.43 10.11
CA TYR A 367 -23.79 -32.51 8.71
C TYR A 367 -23.60 -33.91 8.12
N LEU A 368 -22.49 -34.58 8.46
CA LEU A 368 -22.20 -35.94 8.04
C LEU A 368 -23.26 -36.94 8.57
N GLU A 369 -23.65 -36.80 9.85
CA GLU A 369 -24.75 -37.59 10.42
C GLU A 369 -26.07 -37.37 9.67
N GLY A 370 -26.33 -36.14 9.24
CA GLY A 370 -27.47 -35.81 8.40
C GLY A 370 -27.39 -36.42 7.01
N LEU A 371 -26.19 -36.49 6.41
CA LEU A 371 -25.95 -37.12 5.12
C LEU A 371 -26.16 -38.64 5.19
N LYS A 372 -25.69 -39.31 6.25
CA LYS A 372 -25.86 -40.76 6.47
C LYS A 372 -27.34 -41.20 6.54
N LYS A 373 -28.23 -40.26 6.91
CA LYS A 373 -29.68 -40.50 7.00
C LYS A 373 -30.46 -40.27 5.69
N ARG A 374 -29.77 -39.87 4.61
CA ARG A 374 -30.43 -39.62 3.31
C ARG A 374 -30.45 -40.87 2.47
N ASP A 375 -31.63 -41.34 2.11
CA ASP A 375 -31.85 -42.54 1.28
C ASP A 375 -31.12 -42.49 -0.07
N ALA A 376 -31.00 -41.30 -0.65
CA ALA A 376 -30.27 -41.06 -1.92
C ALA A 376 -28.75 -41.35 -1.83
N LEU A 377 -28.19 -41.51 -0.63
CA LEU A 377 -26.76 -41.75 -0.39
C LEU A 377 -26.54 -43.16 0.23
N GLU A 378 -27.55 -44.01 0.20
CA GLU A 378 -27.46 -45.39 0.63
C GLU A 378 -26.40 -46.13 -0.20
N GLY A 379 -25.41 -46.74 0.48
CA GLY A 379 -24.29 -47.42 -0.21
C GLY A 379 -23.01 -46.58 -0.37
N ALA A 380 -22.98 -45.32 0.05
CA ALA A 380 -21.75 -44.53 0.06
C ALA A 380 -20.68 -45.09 1.02
N ASN A 381 -19.42 -45.05 0.61
CA ASN A 381 -18.31 -45.44 1.50
C ASN A 381 -18.03 -44.35 2.53
N TRP A 382 -18.72 -44.40 3.66
CA TRP A 382 -18.67 -43.40 4.71
C TRP A 382 -17.29 -43.28 5.34
N HIS A 383 -16.51 -44.37 5.42
CA HIS A 383 -15.13 -44.31 5.92
C HIS A 383 -14.23 -43.42 5.02
N LYS A 384 -14.44 -43.49 3.70
CA LYS A 384 -13.74 -42.62 2.77
C LYS A 384 -14.23 -41.16 2.87
N VAL A 385 -15.52 -40.94 3.08
CA VAL A 385 -16.08 -39.59 3.27
C VAL A 385 -15.52 -38.96 4.56
N GLU A 386 -15.46 -39.72 5.64
CA GLU A 386 -14.87 -39.26 6.93
C GLU A 386 -13.39 -38.92 6.79
N SER A 387 -12.63 -39.62 5.96
CA SER A 387 -11.21 -39.31 5.73
C SER A 387 -10.95 -37.94 5.07
N TYR A 388 -11.97 -37.32 4.48
CA TYR A 388 -11.92 -35.97 3.92
C TYR A 388 -12.30 -34.88 4.93
N MET A 389 -12.70 -35.25 6.13
CA MET A 389 -12.96 -34.26 7.18
C MET A 389 -11.64 -33.61 7.64
N THR A 390 -11.74 -32.35 8.05
CA THR A 390 -10.60 -31.64 8.67
C THR A 390 -9.99 -32.44 9.82
N ALA A 391 -8.67 -32.44 9.91
CA ALA A 391 -7.94 -33.09 11.00
C ALA A 391 -8.45 -32.58 12.37
N GLN A 392 -8.30 -33.42 13.39
CA GLN A 392 -8.68 -33.01 14.76
C GLN A 392 -7.80 -31.85 15.21
N PRO A 393 -8.37 -30.68 15.52
CA PRO A 393 -7.58 -29.54 15.95
C PRO A 393 -6.90 -29.82 17.29
N GLN A 394 -5.62 -29.44 17.40
CA GLN A 394 -4.86 -29.63 18.63
C GLN A 394 -5.10 -28.46 19.59
N GLU A 395 -5.47 -28.78 20.83
CA GLU A 395 -5.67 -27.78 21.85
C GLU A 395 -4.34 -27.07 22.20
N PRO A 396 -4.30 -25.71 22.17
CA PRO A 396 -3.10 -24.97 22.52
C PRO A 396 -2.67 -25.23 23.98
N ALA A 397 -1.38 -25.44 24.19
CA ALA A 397 -0.81 -25.78 25.49
C ALA A 397 -0.98 -24.70 26.59
N LYS A 398 -1.37 -23.49 26.25
CA LYS A 398 -1.58 -22.37 27.18
C LYS A 398 -2.89 -21.64 26.89
N ASN A 399 -3.74 -21.55 27.89
CA ASN A 399 -4.91 -20.69 27.90
C ASN A 399 -4.44 -19.20 27.97
N PRO A 400 -4.79 -18.33 27.03
CA PRO A 400 -4.38 -16.93 27.07
C PRO A 400 -5.06 -16.21 28.25
N GLN A 401 -4.31 -15.34 28.91
CA GLN A 401 -4.89 -14.43 29.90
C GLN A 401 -5.85 -13.44 29.22
N ASN A 402 -6.89 -12.98 29.95
CA ASN A 402 -7.88 -12.01 29.43
C ASN A 402 -7.26 -10.76 28.81
N LYS A 403 -6.14 -10.28 29.37
CA LYS A 403 -5.38 -9.15 28.81
C LYS A 403 -4.83 -9.38 27.39
N ALA A 404 -4.58 -10.63 27.00
CA ALA A 404 -4.10 -10.96 25.66
C ALA A 404 -5.24 -11.16 24.65
N MET A 405 -6.46 -11.48 25.12
CA MET A 405 -7.64 -11.68 24.29
C MET A 405 -8.24 -10.37 23.77
N LEU A 406 -8.25 -9.32 24.59
CA LEU A 406 -8.89 -8.05 24.26
C LEU A 406 -8.33 -7.41 22.96
N PRO A 407 -7.00 -7.29 22.74
CA PRO A 407 -6.47 -6.79 21.47
C PRO A 407 -6.86 -7.64 20.27
N GLU A 408 -6.85 -8.96 20.40
CA GLU A 408 -7.18 -9.87 19.28
C GLU A 408 -8.66 -9.78 18.88
N ILE A 409 -9.57 -9.69 19.84
CA ILE A 409 -11.01 -9.54 19.54
C ILE A 409 -11.26 -8.15 18.94
N ARG A 410 -10.57 -7.09 19.41
CA ARG A 410 -10.64 -5.76 18.78
C ARG A 410 -10.22 -5.81 17.30
N LEU A 411 -9.16 -6.53 16.96
CA LEU A 411 -8.76 -6.70 15.56
C LEU A 411 -9.84 -7.40 14.73
N ARG A 412 -10.50 -8.42 15.29
CA ARG A 412 -11.63 -9.10 14.64
C ARG A 412 -12.82 -8.17 14.40
N VAL A 413 -13.13 -7.35 15.40
CA VAL A 413 -14.17 -6.30 15.25
C VAL A 413 -13.81 -5.33 14.13
N LEU A 414 -12.55 -4.87 14.08
CA LEU A 414 -12.07 -3.98 13.02
C LEU A 414 -12.10 -4.65 11.64
N ASP A 415 -11.74 -5.93 11.53
CA ASP A 415 -11.85 -6.68 10.27
C ASP A 415 -13.30 -6.81 9.82
N LYS A 416 -14.23 -7.07 10.76
CA LYS A 416 -15.67 -7.09 10.46
C LYS A 416 -16.18 -5.73 10.01
N GLU A 417 -15.77 -4.65 10.68
CA GLU A 417 -16.11 -3.29 10.27
C GLU A 417 -15.59 -2.97 8.85
N LYS A 418 -14.36 -3.40 8.52
CA LYS A 418 -13.79 -3.24 7.17
C LYS A 418 -14.61 -3.99 6.12
N ALA A 419 -15.02 -5.22 6.43
CA ALA A 419 -15.85 -6.02 5.53
C ALA A 419 -17.21 -5.35 5.28
N ILE A 420 -17.91 -4.95 6.35
CA ILE A 420 -19.19 -4.24 6.23
C ILE A 420 -19.02 -2.90 5.48
N CYS A 421 -17.93 -2.17 5.74
CA CYS A 421 -17.65 -0.90 5.06
C CYS A 421 -17.51 -1.09 3.55
N ARG A 422 -16.86 -2.16 3.10
CA ARG A 422 -16.77 -2.50 1.67
C ARG A 422 -18.13 -2.88 1.11
N GLU A 423 -18.85 -3.76 1.79
CA GLU A 423 -20.19 -4.21 1.37
C GLU A 423 -21.16 -3.03 1.16
N ILE A 424 -21.30 -2.13 2.15
CA ILE A 424 -22.19 -0.97 2.03
C ILE A 424 -21.72 0.05 0.99
N TYR A 425 -20.42 0.08 0.66
CA TYR A 425 -19.89 0.90 -0.42
C TYR A 425 -20.19 0.28 -1.79
N GLU A 426 -19.96 -1.03 -1.97
CA GLU A 426 -20.26 -1.77 -3.20
C GLU A 426 -21.76 -1.80 -3.52
N GLU A 427 -22.59 -1.82 -2.50
CA GLU A 427 -24.04 -1.65 -2.63
C GLU A 427 -24.46 -0.19 -2.94
N GLY A 428 -23.55 0.78 -2.88
CA GLY A 428 -23.84 2.19 -3.11
C GLY A 428 -24.55 2.91 -1.95
N VAL A 429 -24.62 2.27 -0.78
CA VAL A 429 -25.28 2.84 0.43
C VAL A 429 -24.51 4.05 0.97
N ILE A 430 -23.20 4.06 0.87
CA ILE A 430 -22.34 5.18 1.27
C ILE A 430 -21.54 5.72 0.08
N SER A 431 -21.27 7.03 0.14
CA SER A 431 -20.45 7.68 -0.89
C SER A 431 -18.96 7.35 -0.74
N LYS A 432 -18.23 7.44 -1.85
CA LYS A 432 -16.79 7.19 -1.90
C LYS A 432 -15.97 8.03 -0.91
N PRO A 433 -16.19 9.35 -0.75
CA PRO A 433 -15.49 10.15 0.26
C PRO A 433 -15.72 9.63 1.68
N VAL A 434 -16.92 9.10 1.97
CA VAL A 434 -17.27 8.52 3.26
C VAL A 434 -16.56 7.18 3.45
N PHE A 435 -16.61 6.30 2.45
CA PHE A 435 -15.90 5.03 2.45
C PHE A 435 -14.42 5.19 2.80
N LEU A 436 -13.72 6.09 2.08
CA LEU A 436 -12.30 6.36 2.32
C LEU A 436 -12.01 6.87 3.74
N ARG A 437 -12.91 7.69 4.31
CA ARG A 437 -12.73 8.20 5.69
C ARG A 437 -12.95 7.12 6.73
N LEU A 438 -13.96 6.28 6.54
CA LEU A 438 -14.22 5.14 7.42
C LEU A 438 -13.05 4.16 7.38
N MET A 439 -12.62 3.77 6.17
CA MET A 439 -11.48 2.86 6.00
C MET A 439 -10.19 3.41 6.62
N ASN A 440 -9.86 4.70 6.38
CA ASN A 440 -8.69 5.34 6.99
C ASN A 440 -8.76 5.33 8.53
N SER A 441 -9.95 5.55 9.11
CA SER A 441 -10.12 5.49 10.57
C SER A 441 -9.96 4.07 11.11
N LEU A 442 -10.41 3.07 10.36
CA LEU A 442 -10.23 1.65 10.70
C LEU A 442 -8.75 1.24 10.62
N ASP A 443 -8.06 1.66 9.56
CA ASP A 443 -6.64 1.41 9.41
C ASP A 443 -5.82 2.09 10.52
N GLU A 444 -6.19 3.31 10.91
CA GLU A 444 -5.55 4.03 12.02
C GLU A 444 -5.60 3.26 13.34
N LEU A 445 -6.73 2.62 13.66
CA LEU A 445 -6.85 1.76 14.85
C LEU A 445 -6.15 0.42 14.68
N TYR A 446 -6.23 -0.16 13.49
CA TYR A 446 -5.59 -1.42 13.16
C TYR A 446 -4.06 -1.35 13.30
N ASP A 447 -3.46 -0.19 12.99
CA ASP A 447 -2.02 0.09 13.13
C ASP A 447 -1.51 -0.02 14.58
N HIS A 448 -2.41 -0.01 15.55
CA HIS A 448 -2.07 -0.15 16.98
C HIS A 448 -2.25 -1.59 17.50
N ASP A 449 -2.36 -2.58 16.61
CA ASP A 449 -2.44 -4.01 16.96
C ASP A 449 -3.52 -4.33 18.04
N GLY A 450 -4.66 -3.64 17.98
CA GLY A 450 -5.77 -3.82 18.92
C GLY A 450 -5.54 -3.29 20.35
N ASN A 451 -4.40 -2.64 20.62
CA ASN A 451 -4.09 -2.09 21.95
C ASN A 451 -4.87 -0.83 22.29
N TYR A 452 -5.41 -0.14 21.28
CA TYR A 452 -6.24 1.05 21.49
C TYR A 452 -7.73 0.69 21.57
N PRO A 453 -8.50 1.36 22.50
CA PRO A 453 -9.93 1.18 22.58
C PRO A 453 -10.66 1.55 21.29
N LEU A 454 -11.74 0.83 20.96
CA LEU A 454 -12.53 1.06 19.75
C LEU A 454 -13.26 2.42 19.75
N ASN A 455 -13.46 3.05 20.91
CA ASN A 455 -14.10 4.35 21.02
C ASN A 455 -13.17 5.55 20.72
N VAL A 456 -11.86 5.30 20.53
CA VAL A 456 -10.89 6.34 20.13
C VAL A 456 -10.93 6.57 18.61
N ARG A 457 -12.03 7.12 18.09
CA ARG A 457 -12.24 7.45 16.66
C ARG A 457 -11.93 8.91 16.37
N THR A 458 -10.74 9.36 16.73
CA THR A 458 -10.34 10.77 16.71
C THR A 458 -10.48 11.42 15.33
N SER A 459 -10.17 10.73 14.26
CA SER A 459 -10.24 11.23 12.88
C SER A 459 -11.68 11.50 12.43
N ILE A 460 -12.62 10.59 12.77
CA ILE A 460 -14.04 10.73 12.46
C ILE A 460 -14.65 11.88 13.25
N PHE A 461 -14.48 11.89 14.57
CA PHE A 461 -15.09 12.93 15.42
C PHE A 461 -14.50 14.32 15.18
N LYS A 462 -13.19 14.46 14.94
CA LYS A 462 -12.59 15.75 14.51
C LYS A 462 -13.17 16.25 13.19
N PHE A 463 -13.45 15.35 12.25
CA PHE A 463 -14.08 15.74 10.99
C PHE A 463 -15.52 16.23 11.20
N CYS A 464 -16.27 15.57 12.07
CA CYS A 464 -17.63 15.98 12.46
C CYS A 464 -17.62 17.32 13.19
N GLN A 465 -16.74 17.52 14.18
CA GLN A 465 -16.64 18.77 14.96
C GLN A 465 -16.25 20.01 14.13
N ARG A 466 -15.47 19.85 13.06
CA ARG A 466 -15.18 20.96 12.14
C ARG A 466 -16.41 21.54 11.46
N THR A 467 -17.55 20.88 11.57
CA THR A 467 -18.86 21.40 11.10
C THR A 467 -19.40 22.49 12.04
N ASP A 468 -19.08 22.43 13.34
CA ASP A 468 -19.50 23.45 14.32
C ASP A 468 -18.77 24.78 14.12
N LEU A 469 -17.49 24.74 13.67
CA LEU A 469 -16.74 25.95 13.28
C LEU A 469 -17.40 26.72 12.12
N LEU A 470 -18.17 26.04 11.29
CA LEU A 470 -18.90 26.66 10.19
C LEU A 470 -20.10 27.46 10.68
N ASN A 471 -20.65 27.15 11.87
CA ASN A 471 -21.73 27.95 12.50
C ASN A 471 -21.26 29.38 12.80
N THR A 472 -20.01 29.56 13.21
CA THR A 472 -19.45 30.89 13.48
C THR A 472 -19.29 31.73 12.21
N LEU A 473 -19.08 31.10 11.05
CA LEU A 473 -18.93 31.80 9.76
C LEU A 473 -20.29 32.14 9.09
N ARG A 474 -21.38 31.54 9.55
CA ARG A 474 -22.75 31.77 9.01
C ARG A 474 -23.22 33.22 9.14
N ASN A 475 -22.69 33.98 10.09
CA ASN A 475 -23.11 35.34 10.40
C ASN A 475 -22.46 36.42 9.52
N ILE A 476 -21.65 36.05 8.49
CA ILE A 476 -21.03 37.00 7.57
C ILE A 476 -21.91 37.21 6.33
N PRO A 477 -22.54 38.41 6.15
CA PRO A 477 -23.61 38.63 5.16
C PRO A 477 -23.19 38.42 3.69
N TYR A 478 -21.92 38.68 3.34
CA TYR A 478 -21.41 38.58 1.97
C TYR A 478 -21.12 37.15 1.48
N LEU A 479 -21.09 36.18 2.39
CA LEU A 479 -20.75 34.79 2.08
C LEU A 479 -21.98 33.87 2.06
N GLN A 480 -23.17 34.37 2.39
CA GLN A 480 -24.37 33.54 2.63
C GLN A 480 -24.76 32.63 1.46
N ASN A 481 -24.74 33.12 0.21
CA ASN A 481 -25.18 32.33 -0.94
C ASN A 481 -24.14 31.25 -1.35
N TRP A 482 -22.86 31.54 -1.18
CA TRP A 482 -21.77 30.59 -1.46
C TRP A 482 -21.67 29.57 -0.33
N MET A 483 -21.79 29.99 0.89
CA MET A 483 -21.75 29.13 2.07
C MET A 483 -22.92 28.16 2.14
N THR A 484 -24.13 28.54 1.72
CA THR A 484 -25.32 27.65 1.74
C THR A 484 -25.09 26.39 0.89
N PHE A 485 -24.41 26.50 -0.26
CA PHE A 485 -24.11 25.34 -1.10
C PHE A 485 -23.01 24.45 -0.46
N TYR A 486 -21.91 25.04 -0.02
CA TYR A 486 -20.83 24.33 0.64
C TYR A 486 -21.29 23.62 1.93
N PHE A 487 -22.18 24.28 2.70
CA PHE A 487 -22.79 23.67 3.87
C PHE A 487 -23.66 22.47 3.53
N ARG A 488 -24.47 22.58 2.48
CA ARG A 488 -25.35 21.49 2.06
C ARG A 488 -24.54 20.23 1.69
N GLU A 489 -23.51 20.39 0.89
CA GLU A 489 -22.62 19.30 0.50
C GLU A 489 -21.90 18.69 1.72
N ARG A 490 -21.31 19.55 2.57
CA ARG A 490 -20.58 19.07 3.74
C ARG A 490 -21.48 18.35 4.75
N ILE A 491 -22.67 18.86 5.00
CA ILE A 491 -23.65 18.22 5.89
C ILE A 491 -24.09 16.87 5.33
N THR A 492 -24.27 16.76 4.01
CA THR A 492 -24.60 15.49 3.36
C THR A 492 -23.49 14.45 3.58
N VAL A 493 -22.22 14.83 3.40
CA VAL A 493 -21.08 13.93 3.64
C VAL A 493 -20.96 13.54 5.11
N VAL A 494 -21.15 14.49 6.02
CA VAL A 494 -21.05 14.25 7.47
C VAL A 494 -22.21 13.37 7.98
N TYR A 495 -23.42 13.60 7.48
CA TYR A 495 -24.58 12.76 7.76
C TYR A 495 -24.38 11.33 7.25
N ASP A 496 -23.93 11.18 6.00
CA ASP A 496 -23.66 9.88 5.38
C ASP A 496 -22.55 9.14 6.14
N LEU A 497 -21.49 9.85 6.57
CA LEU A 497 -20.42 9.34 7.42
C LEU A 497 -20.95 8.81 8.77
N GLY A 498 -21.78 9.61 9.43
CA GLY A 498 -22.34 9.24 10.73
C GLY A 498 -23.27 8.02 10.64
N ARG A 499 -24.12 7.96 9.61
CA ARG A 499 -24.98 6.78 9.37
C ARG A 499 -24.19 5.54 8.98
N GLY A 500 -23.22 5.69 8.08
CA GLY A 500 -22.30 4.59 7.73
C GLY A 500 -21.56 4.07 8.96
N PHE A 501 -21.04 4.95 9.80
CA PHE A 501 -20.36 4.58 11.03
C PHE A 501 -21.28 3.80 12.01
N ILE A 502 -22.54 4.23 12.19
CA ILE A 502 -23.50 3.51 13.03
C ILE A 502 -23.81 2.11 12.48
N ILE A 503 -23.90 1.95 11.15
CA ILE A 503 -24.11 0.63 10.52
C ILE A 503 -22.93 -0.29 10.84
N LEU A 504 -21.69 0.18 10.73
CA LEU A 504 -20.48 -0.58 11.09
C LEU A 504 -20.53 -1.03 12.56
N GLN A 505 -20.83 -0.09 13.47
CA GLN A 505 -20.88 -0.39 14.90
C GLN A 505 -21.99 -1.41 15.27
N LYS A 506 -23.16 -1.32 14.61
CA LYS A 506 -24.23 -2.32 14.80
C LYS A 506 -23.85 -3.70 14.30
N GLY A 507 -23.14 -3.76 13.17
CA GLY A 507 -22.59 -5.01 12.66
C GLY A 507 -21.54 -5.63 13.58
N SER A 508 -20.77 -4.78 14.28
CA SER A 508 -19.82 -5.21 15.30
C SER A 508 -20.51 -5.76 16.54
N LEU A 509 -21.60 -5.15 16.99
CA LEU A 509 -22.42 -5.71 18.08
C LEU A 509 -22.95 -7.09 17.75
N LYS A 510 -23.44 -7.28 16.51
CA LYS A 510 -23.90 -8.60 16.06
C LYS A 510 -22.77 -9.64 16.10
N LEU A 511 -21.56 -9.27 15.67
CA LEU A 511 -20.40 -10.15 15.78
C LEU A 511 -20.11 -10.55 17.24
N LEU A 512 -20.21 -9.61 18.20
CA LEU A 512 -20.02 -9.93 19.62
C LEU A 512 -21.13 -10.87 20.15
N ASP A 513 -22.36 -10.69 19.68
CA ASP A 513 -23.48 -11.59 20.02
C ASP A 513 -23.25 -13.01 19.45
N ASP A 514 -22.81 -13.10 18.19
CA ASP A 514 -22.47 -14.38 17.55
C ASP A 514 -21.29 -15.08 18.26
N LEU A 515 -20.27 -14.32 18.68
CA LEU A 515 -19.14 -14.85 19.47
C LEU A 515 -19.57 -15.36 20.84
N ARG A 516 -20.51 -14.69 21.49
CA ARG A 516 -21.09 -15.13 22.78
C ARG A 516 -21.95 -16.38 22.62
N ALA A 517 -22.79 -16.42 21.59
CA ALA A 517 -23.68 -17.55 21.33
C ALA A 517 -22.94 -18.82 20.88
N SER A 518 -21.78 -18.69 20.26
CA SER A 518 -20.97 -19.81 19.74
C SER A 518 -20.07 -20.47 20.79
N GLU A 519 -20.17 -20.09 22.06
CA GLU A 519 -19.28 -20.54 23.14
C GLU A 519 -17.78 -20.34 22.87
N TRP A 520 -17.45 -19.47 21.91
CA TRP A 520 -16.06 -19.15 21.56
C TRP A 520 -15.35 -18.38 22.68
N VAL A 521 -16.14 -17.77 23.55
CA VAL A 521 -15.68 -17.02 24.72
C VAL A 521 -16.43 -17.58 25.93
N THR A 522 -15.73 -18.19 26.85
CA THR A 522 -16.33 -18.84 28.02
C THR A 522 -15.78 -18.30 29.35
N GLY A 523 -16.63 -18.17 30.36
CA GLY A 523 -16.25 -17.85 31.73
C GLY A 523 -15.70 -16.42 31.90
N GLU A 524 -14.50 -16.28 32.46
CA GLU A 524 -13.88 -14.97 32.73
C GLU A 524 -13.70 -14.07 31.47
N GLN A 525 -13.78 -14.64 30.26
CA GLN A 525 -13.63 -13.94 29.02
C GLN A 525 -14.89 -13.16 28.61
N ASP A 526 -16.05 -13.42 29.21
CA ASP A 526 -17.27 -12.64 28.99
C ASP A 526 -17.08 -11.15 29.34
N SER A 527 -16.25 -10.86 30.35
CA SER A 527 -15.90 -9.48 30.70
C SER A 527 -15.20 -8.70 29.59
N VAL A 528 -14.48 -9.40 28.71
CA VAL A 528 -13.82 -8.80 27.52
C VAL A 528 -14.88 -8.37 26.50
N LEU A 529 -15.89 -9.20 26.25
CA LEU A 529 -17.00 -8.89 25.34
C LEU A 529 -17.84 -7.71 25.86
N ASP A 530 -18.06 -7.66 27.18
CA ASP A 530 -18.80 -6.56 27.79
C ASP A 530 -18.05 -5.23 27.69
N THR A 531 -16.72 -5.23 27.89
CA THR A 531 -15.86 -4.05 27.68
C THR A 531 -15.95 -3.56 26.23
N LEU A 532 -15.89 -4.48 25.25
CA LEU A 532 -16.00 -4.12 23.83
C LEU A 532 -17.40 -3.61 23.47
N ARG A 533 -18.43 -4.18 24.07
CA ARG A 533 -19.81 -3.73 23.90
C ARG A 533 -19.99 -2.29 24.41
N GLU A 534 -19.39 -1.95 25.54
CA GLU A 534 -19.38 -0.59 26.07
C GLU A 534 -18.67 0.38 25.12
N GLU A 535 -17.48 0.02 24.65
CA GLU A 535 -16.72 0.84 23.68
C GLU A 535 -17.55 1.12 22.41
N ILE A 536 -18.23 0.12 21.87
CA ILE A 536 -19.06 0.23 20.67
C ILE A 536 -20.33 1.05 20.94
N ASN A 537 -21.00 0.83 22.06
CA ASN A 537 -22.18 1.59 22.44
C ASN A 537 -21.86 3.07 22.69
N ASP A 538 -20.72 3.40 23.30
CA ASP A 538 -20.24 4.78 23.44
C ASP A 538 -20.11 5.46 22.05
N ASN A 539 -19.53 4.75 21.08
CA ASN A 539 -19.44 5.23 19.70
C ASN A 539 -20.82 5.51 19.08
N ILE A 540 -21.77 4.57 19.24
CA ILE A 540 -23.14 4.72 18.69
C ILE A 540 -23.83 5.91 19.34
N ASN A 541 -23.75 6.04 20.66
CA ASN A 541 -24.40 7.12 21.41
C ASN A 541 -23.83 8.48 21.02
N ARG A 542 -22.51 8.64 20.99
CA ARG A 542 -21.85 9.88 20.60
C ARG A 542 -22.20 10.29 19.16
N MET A 543 -22.23 9.33 18.23
CA MET A 543 -22.55 9.62 16.83
C MET A 543 -24.05 9.91 16.65
N SER A 544 -24.93 9.21 17.34
CA SER A 544 -26.38 9.45 17.31
C SER A 544 -26.71 10.84 17.85
N THR A 545 -26.13 11.23 18.99
CA THR A 545 -26.27 12.58 19.55
C THR A 545 -25.79 13.65 18.57
N PHE A 546 -24.65 13.41 17.90
CA PHE A 546 -24.13 14.32 16.89
C PHE A 546 -25.10 14.48 15.71
N ILE A 547 -25.66 13.38 15.19
CA ILE A 547 -26.61 13.41 14.06
C ILE A 547 -27.91 14.17 14.46
N ASN A 548 -28.40 13.97 15.68
CA ASN A 548 -29.58 14.68 16.19
C ASN A 548 -29.30 16.19 16.28
N ASN A 549 -28.17 16.58 16.84
CA ASN A 549 -27.74 17.98 16.89
C ASN A 549 -27.60 18.61 15.48
N LEU A 550 -27.17 17.80 14.50
CA LEU A 550 -27.09 18.26 13.11
C LEU A 550 -28.46 18.54 12.51
N ALA A 551 -29.48 17.72 12.84
CA ALA A 551 -30.86 17.93 12.42
C ALA A 551 -31.45 19.23 12.98
N ASP A 552 -31.20 19.47 14.26
CA ASP A 552 -31.72 20.67 14.97
C ASP A 552 -31.05 21.96 14.47
N ASN A 553 -29.74 21.94 14.27
CA ASN A 553 -28.98 23.12 13.85
C ASN A 553 -29.09 23.45 12.36
N PHE A 554 -29.35 22.47 11.50
CA PHE A 554 -29.34 22.63 10.04
C PHE A 554 -30.51 21.93 9.32
N PRO A 555 -31.77 22.18 9.64
CA PRO A 555 -32.92 21.38 9.19
C PRO A 555 -33.05 21.30 7.65
N LYS A 556 -32.82 22.41 6.92
CA LYS A 556 -32.89 22.41 5.44
C LYS A 556 -31.80 21.57 4.79
N ALA A 557 -30.54 21.67 5.26
CA ALA A 557 -29.43 20.89 4.72
C ALA A 557 -29.54 19.41 5.13
N TYR A 558 -30.07 19.17 6.33
CA TYR A 558 -30.38 17.82 6.81
C TYR A 558 -31.47 17.15 5.95
N GLY A 559 -32.56 17.87 5.62
CA GLY A 559 -33.58 17.35 4.70
C GLY A 559 -33.04 17.00 3.31
N HIS A 560 -32.08 17.79 2.79
CA HIS A 560 -31.41 17.46 1.56
C HIS A 560 -30.52 16.18 1.69
N ALA A 561 -29.80 16.08 2.79
CA ALA A 561 -28.97 14.88 3.06
C ALA A 561 -29.83 13.62 3.17
N LEU A 562 -31.01 13.69 3.79
CA LEU A 562 -32.01 12.63 3.84
C LEU A 562 -32.48 12.23 2.44
N THR A 563 -32.79 13.21 1.58
CA THR A 563 -33.23 12.96 0.21
C THR A 563 -32.14 12.20 -0.58
N ILE A 564 -30.89 12.67 -0.56
CA ILE A 564 -29.76 11.98 -1.22
C ILE A 564 -29.59 10.57 -0.66
N LYS A 565 -29.69 10.39 0.64
CA LYS A 565 -29.60 9.06 1.27
C LYS A 565 -30.73 8.13 0.82
N SER A 566 -31.95 8.64 0.74
CA SER A 566 -33.10 7.85 0.28
C SER A 566 -32.95 7.39 -1.18
N ILE A 567 -32.45 8.27 -2.05
CA ILE A 567 -32.16 7.91 -3.45
C ILE A 567 -31.09 6.81 -3.52
N ARG A 568 -30.00 6.94 -2.76
CA ARG A 568 -28.95 5.90 -2.71
C ARG A 568 -29.49 4.56 -2.22
N MET A 569 -30.34 4.57 -1.20
CA MET A 569 -30.98 3.35 -0.70
C MET A 569 -31.90 2.70 -1.74
N LEU A 570 -32.62 3.49 -2.54
CA LEU A 570 -33.43 3.01 -3.63
C LEU A 570 -32.57 2.34 -4.70
N LEU A 571 -31.52 3.01 -5.18
CA LEU A 571 -30.60 2.48 -6.18
C LEU A 571 -29.85 1.22 -5.68
N SER A 572 -29.46 1.19 -4.39
CA SER A 572 -28.88 0.01 -3.76
C SER A 572 -29.86 -1.18 -3.75
N ASN A 573 -31.14 -0.93 -3.48
CA ASN A 573 -32.17 -1.98 -3.53
C ASN A 573 -32.40 -2.49 -4.97
N GLU A 574 -32.44 -1.60 -5.97
CA GLU A 574 -32.51 -1.99 -7.39
C GLU A 574 -31.32 -2.88 -7.75
N ARG A 575 -30.09 -2.50 -7.38
CA ARG A 575 -28.87 -3.29 -7.61
C ARG A 575 -28.94 -4.67 -6.96
N ARG A 576 -29.41 -4.75 -5.73
CA ARG A 576 -29.58 -6.03 -5.02
C ARG A 576 -30.62 -6.91 -5.73
N THR A 577 -31.72 -6.32 -6.19
CA THR A 577 -32.74 -7.04 -6.94
C THR A 577 -32.20 -7.59 -8.26
N VAL A 578 -31.43 -6.81 -9.02
CA VAL A 578 -30.78 -7.29 -10.25
C VAL A 578 -29.85 -8.47 -9.95
N LYS A 579 -29.00 -8.38 -8.90
CA LYS A 579 -28.13 -9.50 -8.49
C LYS A 579 -28.91 -10.74 -8.08
N GLN A 580 -30.03 -10.60 -7.40
CA GLN A 580 -30.91 -11.72 -7.05
C GLN A 580 -31.54 -12.38 -8.29
N LEU A 581 -31.98 -11.58 -9.28
CA LEU A 581 -32.54 -12.10 -10.53
C LEU A 581 -31.51 -12.87 -11.36
N ILE A 582 -30.25 -12.43 -11.36
CA ILE A 582 -29.12 -13.18 -11.96
C ILE A 582 -28.96 -14.53 -11.26
N ASN A 583 -28.83 -14.51 -9.93
CA ASN A 583 -28.61 -15.72 -9.13
C ASN A 583 -29.75 -16.72 -9.26
N ASN A 584 -30.96 -16.25 -9.50
CA ASN A 584 -32.15 -17.10 -9.73
C ASN A 584 -32.29 -17.55 -11.21
N GLY A 585 -31.36 -17.17 -12.08
CA GLY A 585 -31.41 -17.50 -13.51
C GLY A 585 -32.56 -16.82 -14.29
N MET A 586 -33.19 -15.78 -13.72
CA MET A 586 -34.30 -15.05 -14.35
C MET A 586 -33.82 -13.93 -15.28
N LEU A 587 -32.55 -13.55 -15.18
CA LEU A 587 -31.93 -12.46 -15.96
C LEU A 587 -30.62 -12.95 -16.58
N SER A 588 -30.41 -12.67 -17.88
CA SER A 588 -29.13 -12.98 -18.53
C SER A 588 -28.03 -12.05 -18.02
N GLU A 589 -26.77 -12.51 -18.03
CA GLU A 589 -25.63 -11.68 -17.61
C GLU A 589 -25.56 -10.37 -18.40
N LYS A 590 -25.82 -10.42 -19.72
CA LYS A 590 -25.77 -9.24 -20.59
C LYS A 590 -26.86 -8.21 -20.28
N ASP A 591 -28.08 -8.65 -19.99
CA ASP A 591 -29.17 -7.75 -19.61
C ASP A 591 -28.94 -7.17 -18.21
N ALA A 592 -28.37 -7.98 -17.33
CA ALA A 592 -27.99 -7.55 -15.99
C ALA A 592 -26.89 -6.48 -16.01
N GLU A 593 -25.86 -6.65 -16.83
CA GLU A 593 -24.79 -5.67 -17.01
C GLU A 593 -25.36 -4.32 -17.46
N ARG A 594 -26.25 -4.30 -18.45
CA ARG A 594 -26.93 -3.07 -18.90
C ARG A 594 -27.73 -2.40 -17.79
N LEU A 595 -28.46 -3.16 -16.97
CA LEU A 595 -29.24 -2.60 -15.86
C LEU A 595 -28.33 -2.09 -14.73
N LEU A 596 -27.22 -2.77 -14.45
CA LEU A 596 -26.24 -2.32 -13.47
C LEU A 596 -25.53 -1.04 -13.91
N ASP A 597 -25.19 -0.91 -15.20
CA ASP A 597 -24.58 0.30 -15.77
C ASP A 597 -25.52 1.51 -15.65
N ASP A 598 -26.84 1.33 -15.93
CA ASP A 598 -27.85 2.39 -15.75
C ASP A 598 -27.94 2.83 -14.27
N ILE A 599 -27.91 1.87 -13.34
CA ILE A 599 -27.89 2.17 -11.89
C ILE A 599 -26.60 2.91 -11.51
N ASP A 600 -25.47 2.54 -12.09
CA ASP A 600 -24.19 3.20 -11.84
C ASP A 600 -24.17 4.62 -12.37
N GLU A 601 -24.70 4.86 -13.59
CA GLU A 601 -24.82 6.19 -14.18
C GLU A 601 -25.68 7.11 -13.30
N ARG A 602 -26.86 6.67 -12.85
CA ARG A 602 -27.73 7.41 -11.92
C ARG A 602 -27.07 7.66 -10.56
N THR A 603 -26.26 6.72 -10.08
CA THR A 603 -25.48 6.86 -8.85
C THR A 603 -24.38 7.92 -9.00
N ASP A 604 -23.71 7.93 -10.16
CA ASP A 604 -22.67 8.91 -10.47
C ASP A 604 -23.23 10.32 -10.71
N GLU A 605 -24.41 10.46 -11.28
CA GLU A 605 -25.12 11.75 -11.35
C GLU A 605 -25.29 12.37 -9.97
N ILE A 606 -25.76 11.60 -8.98
CA ILE A 606 -25.94 12.08 -7.61
C ILE A 606 -24.60 12.47 -6.98
N ASN A 607 -23.53 11.74 -7.29
CA ASN A 607 -22.19 12.02 -6.80
C ASN A 607 -21.53 13.20 -7.54
N SER A 608 -21.85 13.42 -8.82
CA SER A 608 -21.29 14.50 -9.66
C SER A 608 -21.87 15.88 -9.35
N PHE A 609 -23.06 15.97 -8.77
CA PHE A 609 -23.58 17.23 -8.25
C PHE A 609 -22.62 17.92 -7.28
N SER A 610 -21.70 17.16 -6.65
CA SER A 610 -20.63 17.70 -5.81
C SER A 610 -19.41 18.23 -6.59
N HIS A 611 -19.19 17.82 -7.83
CA HIS A 611 -18.00 18.19 -8.64
C HIS A 611 -18.20 19.39 -9.59
N THR A 612 -19.44 19.74 -9.95
CA THR A 612 -19.74 20.90 -10.81
C THR A 612 -19.37 22.23 -10.18
N PHE A 613 -19.14 22.26 -8.87
CA PHE A 613 -18.81 23.47 -8.13
C PHE A 613 -17.38 23.96 -8.34
N THR A 614 -16.38 23.09 -8.46
CA THR A 614 -14.99 23.54 -8.74
C THR A 614 -14.88 24.19 -10.12
N ALA A 615 -15.65 23.71 -11.09
CA ALA A 615 -15.72 24.33 -12.41
C ALA A 615 -16.50 25.67 -12.39
N SER A 616 -17.56 25.78 -11.59
CA SER A 616 -18.32 27.03 -11.40
C SER A 616 -17.53 28.07 -10.62
N PHE A 617 -16.73 27.67 -9.62
CA PHE A 617 -15.85 28.57 -8.87
C PHE A 617 -14.72 29.13 -9.73
N LEU A 618 -14.13 28.32 -10.58
CA LEU A 618 -13.13 28.79 -11.55
C LEU A 618 -13.76 29.74 -12.56
N ARG A 619 -14.97 29.46 -13.08
CA ARG A 619 -15.71 30.38 -13.94
C ARG A 619 -16.05 31.70 -13.24
N TRP A 620 -16.43 31.66 -11.97
CA TRP A 620 -16.73 32.86 -11.16
C TRP A 620 -15.45 33.69 -10.89
N LEU A 621 -14.30 33.06 -10.60
CA LEU A 621 -13.01 33.72 -10.47
C LEU A 621 -12.56 34.37 -11.80
N PHE A 622 -12.81 33.72 -12.92
CA PHE A 622 -12.56 34.29 -14.26
C PHE A 622 -13.54 35.46 -14.57
N PHE A 623 -14.78 35.40 -14.09
CA PHE A 623 -15.76 36.50 -14.27
C PHE A 623 -15.40 37.74 -13.44
N ILE A 624 -14.89 37.58 -12.22
CA ILE A 624 -14.38 38.68 -11.41
C ILE A 624 -13.16 39.34 -12.05
N LYS A 625 -12.25 38.53 -12.62
CA LYS A 625 -11.08 39.04 -13.34
C LYS A 625 -11.47 39.83 -14.59
N LYS A 626 -12.51 39.42 -15.31
CA LYS A 626 -13.04 40.15 -16.47
C LYS A 626 -13.75 41.45 -16.10
N LYS A 627 -14.44 41.53 -14.97
CA LYS A 627 -15.09 42.78 -14.52
C LYS A 627 -14.09 43.85 -14.04
N LYS A 628 -12.88 43.48 -13.64
CA LYS A 628 -11.80 44.42 -13.27
C LYS A 628 -11.06 44.99 -14.49
N VAL A 629 -11.14 44.35 -15.66
CA VAL A 629 -10.49 44.83 -16.89
C VAL A 629 -11.36 45.79 -17.69
N TYR A 630 -12.67 45.88 -17.39
CA TYR A 630 -13.61 46.84 -18.03
C TYR A 630 -13.94 48.06 -17.17
N ARG A 631 -13.12 48.35 -16.14
CA ARG A 631 -13.29 49.52 -15.29
C ARG A 631 -12.00 50.32 -15.09
N ASN A 632 -11.10 50.30 -16.10
CA ASN A 632 -10.03 51.30 -16.27
C ASN A 632 -10.03 51.76 -17.71
#